data_7779695e52144715834f94ecb3020158
#
_entry.id   7779695e52144715834f94ecb3020158
#
_cell.length_a   1.000
_cell.length_b   1.000
_cell.length_c   1.000
_cell.angle_alpha   90.00
_cell.angle_beta   90.00
_cell.angle_gamma   90.00
#
_symmetry.space_group_name_H-M   'P 1'
#
loop_
_entity.id
_entity.type
_entity.pdbx_description
1 polymer ?
#
loop_
_entity_poly.entity_id
_entity_poly.type
_entity_poly.pdbx_seq_one_letter_code
_entity_poly.pdbx_strand_id
1 'polypeptide(L)'
;AVDAERIEIWTDVDGVRTADPRKVKNTKYLEKISFEEAAEMAHFGAKVLHPLTIEPAVKKNIPLYVLNSMNPSGKGTAILRNELIEDGVKSVSFKENIKVINIFSMRMINTSGFLRRVFEIFSENRVSVDLISTSEANISVTVDAGEKIDKTVAELSEFCDVIVDDDKAQVSVI
;
A
#
# COMPACT_ATOMS: atom_id res chain seq x y z
N ALA A 1 25.45 -11.73 6.08
CA ALA A 1 24.92 -10.38 5.87
C ALA A 1 26.01 -9.39 6.22
N VAL A 2 26.27 -8.41 5.35
CA VAL A 2 27.23 -7.32 5.57
C VAL A 2 26.61 -6.33 6.56
N ASP A 3 27.38 -5.89 7.55
CA ASP A 3 26.97 -4.81 8.44
C ASP A 3 27.27 -3.47 7.74
N ALA A 4 26.30 -3.06 6.91
CA ALA A 4 26.40 -1.84 6.13
C ALA A 4 25.94 -0.64 6.97
N GLU A 5 26.63 0.48 6.84
CA GLU A 5 26.24 1.75 7.48
C GLU A 5 25.04 2.40 6.79
N ARG A 6 24.86 2.16 5.49
CA ARG A 6 23.74 2.63 4.65
C ARG A 6 23.53 1.74 3.43
N ILE A 7 22.36 1.81 2.86
CA ILE A 7 22.00 1.17 1.59
C ILE A 7 21.69 2.26 0.58
N GLU A 8 22.25 2.18 -0.60
CA GLU A 8 21.97 3.12 -1.70
C GLU A 8 21.29 2.37 -2.84
N ILE A 9 20.15 2.87 -3.27
CA ILE A 9 19.41 2.38 -4.44
C ILE A 9 19.55 3.43 -5.54
N TRP A 10 20.37 3.11 -6.51
CA TRP A 10 20.60 3.93 -7.67
C TRP A 10 19.58 3.59 -8.76
N THR A 11 18.83 4.60 -9.20
CA THR A 11 17.71 4.49 -10.15
C THR A 11 17.77 5.62 -11.18
N ASP A 12 16.74 5.77 -11.99
CA ASP A 12 16.59 6.79 -13.03
C ASP A 12 15.80 8.03 -12.54
N VAL A 13 15.43 8.09 -11.25
CA VAL A 13 14.71 9.23 -10.67
C VAL A 13 15.53 9.90 -9.56
N ASP A 14 15.35 11.21 -9.40
CA ASP A 14 16.10 12.02 -8.41
C ASP A 14 15.66 11.81 -6.96
N GLY A 15 14.76 10.88 -6.69
CA GLY A 15 14.22 10.58 -5.38
C GLY A 15 12.70 10.38 -5.41
N VAL A 16 12.11 10.24 -4.21
CA VAL A 16 10.67 10.08 -4.02
C VAL A 16 9.97 11.45 -4.12
N ARG A 17 8.80 11.49 -4.73
CA ARG A 17 8.02 12.71 -4.91
C ARG A 17 6.72 12.69 -4.11
N THR A 18 6.16 13.87 -3.90
CA THR A 18 4.86 14.06 -3.22
C THR A 18 3.67 13.46 -3.99
N ALA A 19 3.82 13.14 -5.26
CA ALA A 19 2.88 12.37 -6.08
C ALA A 19 3.55 11.92 -7.39
N ASP A 20 2.88 11.09 -8.17
CA ASP A 20 3.34 10.69 -9.51
C ASP A 20 3.34 11.90 -10.46
N PRO A 21 4.51 12.33 -10.98
CA PRO A 21 4.60 13.52 -11.83
C PRO A 21 3.88 13.35 -13.18
N ARG A 22 3.56 12.13 -13.59
CA ARG A 22 2.77 11.86 -14.81
C ARG A 22 1.29 12.21 -14.64
N LYS A 23 0.81 12.23 -13.39
CA LYS A 23 -0.59 12.48 -13.03
C LYS A 23 -0.77 13.87 -12.40
N VAL A 24 0.16 14.31 -11.59
CA VAL A 24 0.11 15.58 -10.86
C VAL A 24 1.24 16.49 -11.33
N LYS A 25 0.88 17.66 -11.84
CA LYS A 25 1.86 18.72 -12.15
C LYS A 25 2.36 19.34 -10.84
N ASN A 26 3.58 19.84 -10.84
CA ASN A 26 4.19 20.54 -9.69
C ASN A 26 4.45 19.68 -8.44
N THR A 27 4.75 18.40 -8.61
CA THR A 27 5.22 17.54 -7.52
C THR A 27 6.58 18.01 -7.00
N LYS A 28 6.81 17.86 -5.70
CA LYS A 28 8.08 18.19 -5.04
C LYS A 28 8.83 16.91 -4.68
N TYR A 29 10.15 16.98 -4.59
CA TYR A 29 10.94 15.90 -4.02
C TYR A 29 10.85 15.91 -2.50
N LEU A 30 10.79 14.73 -1.92
CA LEU A 30 10.85 14.49 -0.49
C LEU A 30 12.32 14.25 -0.10
N GLU A 31 12.89 15.10 0.73
CA GLU A 31 14.29 14.92 1.18
C GLU A 31 14.41 13.74 2.15
N LYS A 32 13.40 13.55 3.00
CA LYS A 32 13.33 12.48 4.00
C LYS A 32 11.92 11.92 4.11
N ILE A 33 11.84 10.60 4.28
CA ILE A 33 10.60 9.89 4.61
C ILE A 33 10.92 8.76 5.60
N SER A 34 9.92 8.29 6.31
CA SER A 34 10.05 7.12 7.18
C SER A 34 10.03 5.81 6.39
N PHE A 35 10.45 4.72 7.04
CA PHE A 35 10.31 3.38 6.46
C PHE A 35 8.85 2.99 6.26
N GLU A 36 7.98 3.40 7.19
CA GLU A 36 6.54 3.18 7.13
C GLU A 36 5.93 3.92 5.94
N GLU A 37 6.20 5.22 5.81
CA GLU A 37 5.75 6.04 4.67
C GLU A 37 6.25 5.47 3.34
N ALA A 38 7.52 5.05 3.28
CA ALA A 38 8.10 4.44 2.07
C ALA A 38 7.42 3.11 1.70
N ALA A 39 7.08 2.28 2.70
CA ALA A 39 6.38 1.02 2.49
C ALA A 39 4.94 1.26 1.99
N GLU A 40 4.23 2.21 2.58
CA GLU A 40 2.89 2.62 2.15
C GLU A 40 2.90 3.17 0.73
N MET A 41 3.81 4.10 0.43
CA MET A 41 3.97 4.63 -0.93
C MET A 41 4.23 3.52 -1.95
N ALA A 42 5.10 2.57 -1.62
CA ALA A 42 5.43 1.45 -2.49
C ALA A 42 4.23 0.52 -2.73
N HIS A 43 3.43 0.29 -1.70
CA HIS A 43 2.21 -0.53 -1.79
C HIS A 43 1.13 0.15 -2.64
N PHE A 44 0.91 1.44 -2.42
CA PHE A 44 -0.16 2.21 -3.09
C PHE A 44 0.24 2.86 -4.42
N GLY A 45 1.30 2.36 -5.09
CA GLY A 45 1.57 2.68 -6.50
C GLY A 45 2.80 3.53 -6.80
N ALA A 46 3.56 3.97 -5.80
CA ALA A 46 4.85 4.59 -6.04
C ALA A 46 5.87 3.51 -6.42
N LYS A 47 6.15 3.38 -7.72
CA LYS A 47 7.03 2.33 -8.28
C LYS A 47 8.54 2.56 -8.03
N VAL A 48 8.91 3.39 -7.07
CA VAL A 48 10.33 3.72 -6.79
C VAL A 48 11.01 2.61 -5.98
N LEU A 49 10.27 1.95 -5.10
CA LEU A 49 10.78 0.89 -4.23
C LEU A 49 9.82 -0.31 -4.19
N HIS A 50 10.38 -1.49 -3.98
CA HIS A 50 9.58 -2.66 -3.69
C HIS A 50 9.52 -2.88 -2.17
N PRO A 51 8.35 -3.13 -1.55
CA PRO A 51 8.22 -3.29 -0.09
C PRO A 51 9.21 -4.29 0.50
N LEU A 52 9.47 -5.41 -0.18
CA LEU A 52 10.45 -6.43 0.27
C LEU A 52 11.91 -5.93 0.30
N THR A 53 12.22 -4.84 -0.39
CA THR A 53 13.57 -4.24 -0.35
C THR A 53 13.77 -3.45 0.95
N ILE A 54 12.70 -2.90 1.51
CA ILE A 54 12.73 -2.07 2.72
C ILE A 54 12.85 -2.96 3.97
N GLU A 55 12.21 -4.11 4.01
CA GLU A 55 12.11 -4.98 5.20
C GLU A 55 13.48 -5.32 5.85
N PRO A 56 14.53 -5.73 5.11
CA PRO A 56 15.84 -6.00 5.71
C PRO A 56 16.51 -4.75 6.31
N ALA A 57 16.29 -3.58 5.71
CA ALA A 57 16.81 -2.30 6.20
C ALA A 57 16.11 -1.88 7.49
N VAL A 58 14.79 -2.01 7.56
CA VAL A 58 13.98 -1.77 8.77
C VAL A 58 14.47 -2.64 9.94
N LYS A 59 14.60 -3.96 9.73
CA LYS A 59 15.01 -4.92 10.76
C LYS A 59 16.37 -4.59 11.38
N LYS A 60 17.29 -4.04 10.60
CA LYS A 60 18.65 -3.68 11.05
C LYS A 60 18.81 -2.18 11.31
N ASN A 61 17.78 -1.38 11.13
CA ASN A 61 17.81 0.07 11.23
C ASN A 61 18.93 0.71 10.38
N ILE A 62 19.08 0.23 9.15
CA ILE A 62 20.09 0.74 8.22
C ILE A 62 19.42 1.80 7.34
N PRO A 63 19.90 3.05 7.30
CA PRO A 63 19.41 4.10 6.42
C PRO A 63 19.46 3.66 4.96
N LEU A 64 18.38 3.97 4.21
CA LEU A 64 18.28 3.68 2.79
C LEU A 64 18.19 5.00 2.03
N TYR A 65 18.90 5.11 0.92
CA TYR A 65 18.91 6.29 0.06
C TYR A 65 18.46 5.92 -1.35
N VAL A 66 17.55 6.69 -1.92
CA VAL A 66 17.17 6.62 -3.33
C VAL A 66 17.90 7.72 -4.06
N LEU A 67 18.77 7.35 -4.99
CA LEU A 67 19.68 8.23 -5.70
C LEU A 67 19.53 8.06 -7.21
N ASN A 68 19.85 9.11 -7.97
CA ASN A 68 19.77 9.08 -9.43
C ASN A 68 21.15 8.77 -10.04
N SER A 69 21.25 7.67 -10.78
CA SER A 69 22.49 7.29 -11.48
C SER A 69 22.89 8.28 -12.59
N MET A 70 21.93 9.03 -13.14
CA MET A 70 22.17 10.07 -14.16
C MET A 70 22.51 11.44 -13.54
N ASN A 71 22.27 11.60 -12.21
CA ASN A 71 22.57 12.82 -11.45
C ASN A 71 23.24 12.45 -10.09
N PRO A 72 24.48 11.94 -10.10
CA PRO A 72 25.13 11.44 -8.87
C PRO A 72 25.38 12.50 -7.80
N SER A 73 25.36 13.79 -8.15
CA SER A 73 25.47 14.90 -7.21
C SER A 73 24.15 15.31 -6.57
N GLY A 74 23.04 14.73 -6.99
CA GLY A 74 21.71 14.99 -6.43
C GLY A 74 21.60 14.45 -4.99
N LYS A 75 20.81 15.14 -4.16
CA LYS A 75 20.62 14.74 -2.75
C LYS A 75 19.83 13.45 -2.57
N GLY A 76 18.96 13.12 -3.51
CA GLY A 76 18.06 11.97 -3.42
C GLY A 76 17.02 12.10 -2.30
N THR A 77 16.46 10.96 -1.91
CA THR A 77 15.57 10.82 -0.76
C THR A 77 16.18 9.87 0.27
N ALA A 78 16.30 10.31 1.51
CA ALA A 78 16.71 9.46 2.63
C ALA A 78 15.47 8.79 3.27
N ILE A 79 15.54 7.49 3.49
CA ILE A 79 14.50 6.69 4.15
C ILE A 79 15.07 6.23 5.49
N LEU A 80 14.44 6.68 6.57
CA LEU A 80 14.97 6.62 7.92
C LEU A 80 13.90 6.10 8.89
N ARG A 81 14.26 5.99 10.17
CA ARG A 81 13.27 5.76 11.24
C ARG A 81 12.36 6.97 11.42
N ASN A 82 11.14 6.73 11.84
CA ASN A 82 10.09 7.73 12.03
C ASN A 82 10.49 8.85 13.01
N GLU A 83 11.25 8.54 14.06
CA GLU A 83 11.75 9.49 15.07
C GLU A 83 12.57 10.66 14.49
N LEU A 84 13.03 10.53 13.23
CA LEU A 84 13.85 11.54 12.54
C LEU A 84 13.04 12.33 11.50
N ILE A 85 11.73 12.12 11.42
CA ILE A 85 10.85 12.66 10.39
C ILE A 85 9.80 13.57 11.05
N GLU A 86 9.52 14.70 10.40
CA GLU A 86 8.46 15.61 10.82
C GLU A 86 7.08 14.99 10.51
N ASP A 87 6.12 15.16 11.42
CA ASP A 87 4.74 14.75 11.20
C ASP A 87 4.06 15.56 10.08
N GLY A 88 3.11 14.94 9.40
CA GLY A 88 2.27 15.59 8.40
C GLY A 88 2.16 14.80 7.10
N VAL A 89 1.27 15.25 6.23
CA VAL A 89 1.06 14.66 4.91
C VAL A 89 2.30 14.83 4.05
N LYS A 90 2.86 13.73 3.57
CA LYS A 90 4.06 13.68 2.73
C LYS A 90 3.71 13.51 1.25
N SER A 91 2.78 12.62 0.95
CA SER A 91 2.46 12.32 -0.44
C SER A 91 1.02 11.91 -0.65
N VAL A 92 0.64 11.93 -1.92
CA VAL A 92 -0.59 11.33 -2.41
C VAL A 92 -0.21 10.28 -3.45
N SER A 93 -0.62 9.06 -3.22
CA SER A 93 -0.48 7.96 -4.17
C SER A 93 -1.84 7.51 -4.69
N PHE A 94 -1.83 6.85 -5.83
CA PHE A 94 -3.05 6.24 -6.37
C PHE A 94 -2.74 4.94 -7.10
N LYS A 95 -3.70 4.03 -6.97
CA LYS A 95 -3.71 2.72 -7.60
C LYS A 95 -4.97 2.65 -8.47
N GLU A 96 -4.77 2.41 -9.75
CA GLU A 96 -5.85 2.20 -10.72
C GLU A 96 -6.12 0.72 -10.90
N ASN A 97 -7.22 0.39 -11.57
CA ASN A 97 -7.61 -0.99 -11.87
C ASN A 97 -7.75 -1.84 -10.60
N ILE A 98 -8.57 -1.39 -9.69
CA ILE A 98 -8.97 -2.14 -8.49
C ILE A 98 -10.46 -2.49 -8.56
N LYS A 99 -10.84 -3.53 -7.82
CA LYS A 99 -12.23 -3.88 -7.52
C LYS A 99 -12.52 -3.56 -6.06
N VAL A 100 -13.72 -3.07 -5.80
CA VAL A 100 -14.23 -2.90 -4.44
C VAL A 100 -15.29 -3.97 -4.21
N ILE A 101 -15.11 -4.78 -3.17
CA ILE A 101 -16.08 -5.81 -2.77
C ILE A 101 -16.76 -5.32 -1.51
N ASN A 102 -18.04 -4.99 -1.62
CA ASN A 102 -18.88 -4.57 -0.51
C ASN A 102 -19.67 -5.78 -0.01
N ILE A 103 -19.51 -6.10 1.27
CA ILE A 103 -20.10 -7.26 1.93
C ILE A 103 -21.01 -6.73 3.04
N PHE A 104 -22.30 -6.97 2.92
CA PHE A 104 -23.30 -6.55 3.90
C PHE A 104 -23.92 -7.75 4.61
N SER A 105 -24.03 -7.69 5.93
CA SER A 105 -24.74 -8.71 6.69
C SER A 105 -25.19 -8.19 8.07
N MET A 106 -26.46 -8.23 8.34
CA MET A 106 -27.01 -7.97 9.69
C MET A 106 -26.51 -8.97 10.74
N ARG A 107 -26.04 -10.15 10.31
CA ARG A 107 -25.44 -11.17 11.20
C ARG A 107 -24.09 -10.75 11.76
N MET A 108 -23.47 -9.71 11.21
CA MET A 108 -22.20 -9.16 11.72
C MET A 108 -22.38 -8.48 13.07
N ILE A 109 -23.56 -7.91 13.32
CA ILE A 109 -23.87 -7.15 14.52
C ILE A 109 -23.86 -8.10 15.74
N ASN A 110 -23.03 -7.76 16.74
CA ASN A 110 -22.85 -8.54 17.97
C ASN A 110 -22.44 -10.02 17.80
N THR A 111 -21.88 -10.39 16.63
CA THR A 111 -21.43 -11.76 16.38
C THR A 111 -19.91 -11.84 16.37
N SER A 112 -19.34 -12.52 17.36
CA SER A 112 -17.90 -12.79 17.38
C SER A 112 -17.51 -13.79 16.27
N GLY A 113 -16.35 -13.54 15.64
CA GLY A 113 -15.82 -14.43 14.62
C GLY A 113 -16.37 -14.24 13.20
N PHE A 114 -17.31 -13.33 12.98
CA PHE A 114 -17.85 -13.05 11.65
C PHE A 114 -16.74 -12.59 10.67
N LEU A 115 -15.95 -11.61 11.06
CA LEU A 115 -14.81 -11.13 10.24
C LEU A 115 -13.81 -12.26 9.94
N ARG A 116 -13.53 -13.11 10.94
CA ARG A 116 -12.65 -14.27 10.72
C ARG A 116 -13.15 -15.12 9.55
N ARG A 117 -14.45 -15.46 9.54
CA ARG A 117 -15.04 -16.30 8.49
C ARG A 117 -14.93 -15.63 7.11
N VAL A 118 -15.19 -14.31 7.04
CA VAL A 118 -15.06 -13.54 5.80
C VAL A 118 -13.62 -13.61 5.28
N PHE A 119 -12.63 -13.29 6.10
CA PHE A 119 -11.22 -13.28 5.66
C PHE A 119 -10.62 -14.69 5.47
N GLU A 120 -11.17 -15.72 6.12
CA GLU A 120 -10.82 -17.12 5.86
C GLU A 120 -11.16 -17.50 4.41
N ILE A 121 -12.32 -17.09 3.89
CA ILE A 121 -12.72 -17.30 2.49
C ILE A 121 -11.75 -16.60 1.51
N PHE A 122 -11.34 -15.35 1.77
CA PHE A 122 -10.33 -14.67 0.97
C PHE A 122 -9.00 -15.46 0.96
N SER A 123 -8.56 -15.92 2.13
CA SER A 123 -7.32 -16.67 2.29
C SER A 123 -7.36 -18.02 1.56
N GLU A 124 -8.43 -18.81 1.71
CA GLU A 124 -8.61 -20.11 1.07
C GLU A 124 -8.64 -20.00 -0.46
N ASN A 125 -9.23 -18.93 -0.97
CA ASN A 125 -9.27 -18.63 -2.40
C ASN A 125 -8.01 -17.89 -2.90
N ARG A 126 -7.02 -17.62 -2.01
CA ARG A 126 -5.76 -16.93 -2.33
C ARG A 126 -5.97 -15.55 -2.95
N VAL A 127 -7.00 -14.85 -2.51
CA VAL A 127 -7.27 -13.47 -2.92
C VAL A 127 -6.59 -12.53 -1.93
N SER A 128 -5.69 -11.68 -2.44
CA SER A 128 -5.01 -10.66 -1.64
C SER A 128 -5.91 -9.45 -1.46
N VAL A 129 -6.12 -9.03 -0.22
CA VAL A 129 -6.89 -7.83 0.13
C VAL A 129 -5.93 -6.69 0.44
N ASP A 130 -6.14 -5.52 -0.17
CA ASP A 130 -5.30 -4.34 0.03
C ASP A 130 -5.81 -3.45 1.16
N LEU A 131 -7.02 -2.90 1.02
CA LEU A 131 -7.66 -2.07 2.03
C LEU A 131 -8.90 -2.73 2.58
N ILE A 132 -9.17 -2.43 3.84
CA ILE A 132 -10.35 -2.89 4.56
C ILE A 132 -10.98 -1.70 5.26
N SER A 133 -12.27 -1.51 5.06
CA SER A 133 -13.10 -0.60 5.84
C SER A 133 -14.29 -1.37 6.40
N THR A 134 -14.60 -1.17 7.66
CA THR A 134 -15.72 -1.86 8.32
C THR A 134 -16.64 -0.88 9.05
N SER A 135 -17.91 -1.22 9.10
CA SER A 135 -18.90 -0.63 10.00
C SER A 135 -19.61 -1.74 10.77
N GLU A 136 -20.71 -1.45 11.45
CA GLU A 136 -21.45 -2.46 12.24
C GLU A 136 -22.02 -3.61 11.40
N ALA A 137 -22.39 -3.36 10.14
CA ALA A 137 -23.03 -4.36 9.27
C ALA A 137 -22.41 -4.44 7.89
N ASN A 138 -21.34 -3.69 7.62
CA ASN A 138 -20.74 -3.62 6.29
C ASN A 138 -19.22 -3.77 6.35
N ILE A 139 -18.67 -4.49 5.38
CA ILE A 139 -17.24 -4.63 5.14
C ILE A 139 -16.99 -4.25 3.68
N SER A 140 -16.12 -3.29 3.44
CA SER A 140 -15.64 -2.98 2.09
C SER A 140 -14.17 -3.34 2.01
N VAL A 141 -13.81 -4.13 1.02
CA VAL A 141 -12.41 -4.49 0.75
C VAL A 141 -12.04 -4.12 -0.67
N THR A 142 -10.77 -3.79 -0.87
CA THR A 142 -10.21 -3.59 -2.21
C THR A 142 -9.29 -4.73 -2.58
N VAL A 143 -9.32 -5.11 -3.85
CA VAL A 143 -8.45 -6.12 -4.46
C VAL A 143 -7.98 -5.64 -5.83
N ASP A 144 -6.87 -6.16 -6.32
CA ASP A 144 -6.42 -5.89 -7.69
C ASP A 144 -7.42 -6.42 -8.72
N ALA A 145 -7.61 -5.68 -9.83
CA ALA A 145 -8.53 -6.10 -10.88
C ALA A 145 -8.20 -7.47 -11.50
N GLY A 146 -6.92 -7.87 -11.45
CA GLY A 146 -6.45 -9.16 -11.93
C GLY A 146 -6.81 -10.35 -11.03
N GLU A 147 -7.29 -10.12 -9.81
CA GLU A 147 -7.67 -11.18 -8.87
C GLU A 147 -8.92 -11.92 -9.37
N LYS A 148 -8.88 -13.26 -9.24
CA LYS A 148 -9.98 -14.15 -9.56
C LYS A 148 -10.92 -14.28 -8.37
N ILE A 149 -11.93 -13.45 -8.30
CA ILE A 149 -12.81 -13.32 -7.13
C ILE A 149 -14.13 -14.09 -7.24
N ASP A 150 -14.44 -14.70 -8.38
CA ASP A 150 -15.76 -15.31 -8.62
C ASP A 150 -16.14 -16.36 -7.55
N LYS A 151 -15.18 -17.21 -7.19
CA LYS A 151 -15.37 -18.23 -6.16
C LYS A 151 -15.53 -17.61 -4.77
N THR A 152 -14.69 -16.60 -4.44
CA THR A 152 -14.77 -15.85 -3.20
C THR A 152 -16.13 -15.17 -3.04
N VAL A 153 -16.62 -14.52 -4.10
CA VAL A 153 -17.93 -13.87 -4.12
C VAL A 153 -19.05 -14.89 -3.94
N ALA A 154 -18.99 -16.05 -4.62
CA ALA A 154 -19.98 -17.10 -4.48
C ALA A 154 -20.06 -17.63 -3.04
N GLU A 155 -18.93 -17.95 -2.42
CA GLU A 155 -18.88 -18.45 -1.03
C GLU A 155 -19.34 -17.41 0.00
N LEU A 156 -18.97 -16.13 -0.19
CA LEU A 156 -19.46 -15.05 0.66
C LEU A 156 -20.96 -14.85 0.52
N SER A 157 -21.51 -15.00 -0.70
CA SER A 157 -22.92 -14.82 -0.98
C SER A 157 -23.83 -15.89 -0.34
N GLU A 158 -23.26 -16.98 0.20
CA GLU A 158 -24.04 -17.96 0.96
C GLU A 158 -24.57 -17.41 2.29
N PHE A 159 -23.95 -16.34 2.85
CA PHE A 159 -24.34 -15.81 4.16
C PHE A 159 -24.27 -14.27 4.26
N CYS A 160 -23.92 -13.59 3.18
CA CYS A 160 -23.86 -12.14 3.07
C CYS A 160 -24.47 -11.66 1.75
N ASP A 161 -24.87 -10.41 1.70
CA ASP A 161 -25.11 -9.70 0.44
C ASP A 161 -23.79 -9.14 -0.06
N VAL A 162 -23.40 -9.47 -1.29
CA VAL A 162 -22.11 -9.08 -1.87
C VAL A 162 -22.33 -8.27 -3.14
N ILE A 163 -21.71 -7.09 -3.20
CA ILE A 163 -21.70 -6.23 -4.38
C ILE A 163 -20.25 -6.00 -4.79
N VAL A 164 -19.94 -6.20 -6.05
CA VAL A 164 -18.62 -5.94 -6.63
C VAL A 164 -18.71 -4.72 -7.54
N ASP A 165 -17.88 -3.74 -7.27
CA ASP A 165 -17.69 -2.56 -8.10
C ASP A 165 -16.34 -2.66 -8.82
N ASP A 166 -16.38 -2.80 -10.13
CA ASP A 166 -15.20 -2.83 -11.00
C ASP A 166 -14.74 -1.42 -11.39
N ASP A 167 -13.58 -1.32 -12.04
CA ASP A 167 -13.02 -0.08 -12.62
C ASP A 167 -12.92 1.06 -11.62
N LYS A 168 -12.51 0.75 -10.40
CA LYS A 168 -12.26 1.76 -9.37
C LYS A 168 -10.78 2.14 -9.32
N ALA A 169 -10.55 3.30 -8.73
CA ALA A 169 -9.22 3.76 -8.37
C ALA A 169 -9.20 4.14 -6.89
N GLN A 170 -8.05 3.94 -6.28
CA GLN A 170 -7.79 4.30 -4.90
C GLN A 170 -6.85 5.50 -4.85
N VAL A 171 -7.15 6.44 -4.00
CA VAL A 171 -6.28 7.56 -3.65
C VAL A 171 -5.92 7.43 -2.18
N SER A 172 -4.65 7.40 -1.88
CA SER A 172 -4.12 7.30 -0.52
C SER A 172 -3.31 8.54 -0.17
N VAL A 173 -3.56 9.07 1.01
CA VAL A 173 -2.81 10.19 1.61
C VAL A 173 -1.86 9.58 2.64
N ILE A 174 -0.58 9.86 2.47
CA ILE A 174 0.51 9.27 3.27
C ILE A 174 1.26 10.40 3.96
#